data_08b5b24da5e4fca89a3d73089659e7f0
#
_entry.id   08b5b24da5e4fca89a3d73089659e7f0
#
_cell.length_a   1.000
_cell.length_b   1.000
_cell.length_c   1.000
_cell.angle_alpha   90.00
_cell.angle_beta   90.00
_cell.angle_gamma   90.00
#
_symmetry.space_group_name_H-M   'P 1'
#
loop_
_entity.id
_entity.type
_entity.pdbx_description
1 polymer ?
#
loop_
_entity_poly.entity_id
_entity_poly.type
_entity_poly.pdbx_seq_one_letter_code
_entity_poly.pdbx_strand_id
1 'polypeptide(L)'
;MDLSPVAAAISDEGIEAAGKAIALGVGAGLGSIGAGIGIGIIFGKEIESVARQPEMKDELQSIRWLGFALTEAVAFYTFIFSTLTAIYLGGATSASH
;
A
#
# COMPACT_ATOMS: atom_id res chain seq x y z
N MET A 1 12.23 3.53 -39.64
CA MET A 1 11.97 3.27 -38.19
C MET A 1 10.46 3.28 -38.00
N ASP A 2 9.93 2.21 -37.45
CA ASP A 2 8.50 2.13 -37.14
C ASP A 2 8.22 2.76 -35.78
N LEU A 3 7.42 3.84 -35.78
CA LEU A 3 7.04 4.58 -34.59
C LEU A 3 5.66 4.16 -34.04
N SER A 4 5.02 3.13 -34.65
CA SER A 4 3.71 2.66 -34.20
C SER A 4 3.66 2.27 -32.72
N PRO A 5 4.67 1.56 -32.16
CA PRO A 5 4.67 1.24 -30.73
C PRO A 5 4.76 2.49 -29.85
N VAL A 6 5.50 3.51 -30.28
CA VAL A 6 5.63 4.77 -29.55
C VAL A 6 4.30 5.53 -29.58
N ALA A 7 3.68 5.61 -30.75
CA ALA A 7 2.38 6.26 -30.92
C ALA A 7 1.28 5.57 -30.05
N ALA A 8 1.29 4.25 -30.00
CA ALA A 8 0.37 3.49 -29.13
C ALA A 8 0.60 3.80 -27.65
N ALA A 9 1.86 3.90 -27.23
CA ALA A 9 2.21 4.20 -25.84
C ALA A 9 1.77 5.59 -25.39
N ILE A 10 1.81 6.58 -26.30
CA ILE A 10 1.43 7.97 -26.00
C ILE A 10 -0.02 8.29 -26.39
N SER A 11 -0.79 7.29 -26.85
CA SER A 11 -2.22 7.44 -27.10
C SER A 11 -2.97 7.66 -25.79
N ASP A 12 -4.24 8.13 -25.87
CA ASP A 12 -5.08 8.30 -24.68
C ASP A 12 -5.21 7.02 -23.85
N GLU A 13 -5.34 5.88 -24.52
CA GLU A 13 -5.38 4.58 -23.84
C GLU A 13 -4.06 4.24 -23.13
N GLY A 14 -2.93 4.56 -23.76
CA GLY A 14 -1.61 4.34 -23.19
C GLY A 14 -1.38 5.21 -21.96
N ILE A 15 -1.76 6.48 -22.00
CA ILE A 15 -1.65 7.42 -20.89
C ILE A 15 -2.55 6.99 -19.74
N GLU A 16 -3.77 6.57 -20.03
CA GLU A 16 -4.72 6.06 -19.04
C GLU A 16 -4.18 4.81 -18.34
N ALA A 17 -3.66 3.85 -19.10
CA ALA A 17 -3.07 2.64 -18.56
C ALA A 17 -1.86 2.95 -17.66
N ALA A 18 -1.01 3.88 -18.07
CA ALA A 18 0.12 4.33 -17.26
C ALA A 18 -0.34 4.99 -15.96
N GLY A 19 -1.36 5.84 -16.02
CA GLY A 19 -1.95 6.49 -14.84
C GLY A 19 -2.50 5.48 -13.84
N LYS A 20 -3.22 4.46 -14.31
CA LYS A 20 -3.73 3.38 -13.45
C LYS A 20 -2.61 2.60 -12.80
N ALA A 21 -1.59 2.24 -13.56
CA ALA A 21 -0.44 1.51 -13.05
C ALA A 21 0.30 2.29 -11.96
N ILE A 22 0.50 3.60 -12.18
CA ILE A 22 1.14 4.48 -11.21
C ILE A 22 0.28 4.62 -9.96
N ALA A 23 -1.01 4.84 -10.11
CA ALA A 23 -1.94 4.99 -8.98
C ALA A 23 -1.94 3.75 -8.09
N LEU A 24 -2.03 2.56 -8.69
CA LEU A 24 -2.01 1.30 -7.96
C LEU A 24 -0.65 1.05 -7.33
N GLY A 25 0.44 1.18 -8.09
CA GLY A 25 1.79 0.90 -7.63
C GLY A 25 2.24 1.86 -6.52
N VAL A 26 2.09 3.15 -6.72
CA VAL A 26 2.52 4.17 -5.74
C VAL A 26 1.62 4.11 -4.51
N GLY A 27 0.30 4.02 -4.68
CA GLY A 27 -0.63 3.98 -3.56
C GLY A 27 -0.41 2.75 -2.68
N ALA A 28 -0.39 1.57 -3.27
CA ALA A 28 -0.17 0.32 -2.53
C ALA A 28 1.26 0.24 -1.98
N GLY A 29 2.25 0.70 -2.74
CA GLY A 29 3.64 0.70 -2.33
C GLY A 29 3.91 1.58 -1.13
N LEU A 30 3.44 2.82 -1.14
CA LEU A 30 3.61 3.74 -0.01
C LEU A 30 2.87 3.25 1.23
N GLY A 31 1.68 2.68 1.05
CA GLY A 31 0.94 2.07 2.15
C GLY A 31 1.70 0.91 2.80
N SER A 32 2.32 0.08 1.97
CA SER A 32 3.13 -1.05 2.45
C SER A 32 4.38 -0.60 3.20
N ILE A 33 5.03 0.48 2.76
CA ILE A 33 6.18 1.07 3.45
C ILE A 33 5.76 1.54 4.85
N GLY A 34 4.63 2.25 4.94
CA GLY A 34 4.12 2.73 6.23
C GLY A 34 3.84 1.60 7.20
N ALA A 35 3.17 0.54 6.73
CA ALA A 35 2.89 -0.65 7.53
C ALA A 35 4.18 -1.34 7.97
N GLY A 36 5.16 -1.48 7.08
CA GLY A 36 6.45 -2.09 7.40
C GLY A 36 7.20 -1.32 8.48
N ILE A 37 7.25 -0.01 8.38
CA ILE A 37 7.87 0.84 9.40
C ILE A 37 7.14 0.71 10.73
N GLY A 38 5.80 0.78 10.72
CA GLY A 38 4.98 0.65 11.92
C GLY A 38 5.20 -0.67 12.64
N ILE A 39 5.21 -1.77 11.90
CA ILE A 39 5.47 -3.11 12.44
C ILE A 39 6.87 -3.18 13.03
N GLY A 40 7.87 -2.65 12.33
CA GLY A 40 9.25 -2.62 12.82
C GLY A 40 9.38 -1.89 14.14
N ILE A 41 8.70 -0.76 14.31
CA ILE A 41 8.68 0.00 15.56
C ILE A 41 8.02 -0.80 16.67
N ILE A 42 6.87 -1.43 16.41
CA ILE A 42 6.14 -2.24 17.40
C ILE A 42 7.02 -3.38 17.92
N PHE A 43 7.58 -4.17 17.02
CA PHE A 43 8.43 -5.29 17.41
C PHE A 43 9.72 -4.85 18.12
N GLY A 44 10.34 -3.76 17.64
CA GLY A 44 11.53 -3.22 18.28
C GLY A 44 11.26 -2.75 19.70
N LYS A 45 10.14 -2.06 19.91
CA LYS A 45 9.74 -1.59 21.24
C LYS A 45 9.37 -2.74 22.16
N GLU A 46 8.75 -3.79 21.65
CA GLU A 46 8.46 -4.97 22.45
C GLU A 46 9.74 -5.65 22.94
N ILE A 47 10.69 -5.86 22.06
CA ILE A 47 11.98 -6.47 22.41
C ILE A 47 12.64 -5.66 23.52
N GLU A 48 12.71 -4.35 23.38
CA GLU A 48 13.27 -3.45 24.38
C GLU A 48 12.53 -3.53 25.71
N SER A 49 11.19 -3.55 25.66
CA SER A 49 10.36 -3.62 26.87
C SER A 49 10.47 -4.94 27.60
N VAL A 50 10.52 -6.06 26.89
CA VAL A 50 10.69 -7.39 27.48
C VAL A 50 12.08 -7.52 28.10
N ALA A 51 13.10 -6.92 27.50
CA ALA A 51 14.45 -6.92 28.06
C ALA A 51 14.49 -6.20 29.43
N ARG A 52 13.67 -5.17 29.61
CA ARG A 52 13.60 -4.40 30.87
C ARG A 52 12.64 -5.02 31.87
N GLN A 53 11.54 -5.60 31.42
CA GLN A 53 10.48 -6.17 32.27
C GLN A 53 10.05 -7.55 31.76
N PRO A 54 10.86 -8.60 31.98
CA PRO A 54 10.55 -9.94 31.45
C PRO A 54 9.23 -10.52 31.95
N GLU A 55 8.78 -10.13 33.14
CA GLU A 55 7.51 -10.59 33.73
C GLU A 55 6.28 -10.08 32.96
N MET A 56 6.42 -9.04 32.15
CA MET A 56 5.32 -8.47 31.35
C MET A 56 5.26 -9.01 29.92
N LYS A 57 6.02 -10.03 29.61
CA LYS A 57 6.14 -10.58 28.27
C LYS A 57 4.80 -10.95 27.64
N ASP A 58 3.93 -11.65 28.37
CA ASP A 58 2.65 -12.12 27.84
C ASP A 58 1.70 -10.94 27.55
N GLU A 59 1.69 -9.94 28.42
CA GLU A 59 0.87 -8.75 28.27
C GLU A 59 1.35 -7.91 27.10
N LEU A 60 2.65 -7.69 26.99
CA LEU A 60 3.27 -6.96 25.88
C LEU A 60 3.03 -7.66 24.55
N GLN A 61 3.05 -8.99 24.53
CA GLN A 61 2.79 -9.77 23.35
C GLN A 61 1.36 -9.58 22.84
N SER A 62 0.39 -9.51 23.75
CA SER A 62 -1.01 -9.23 23.39
C SER A 62 -1.17 -7.86 22.74
N ILE A 63 -0.52 -6.84 23.29
CA ILE A 63 -0.55 -5.48 22.77
C ILE A 63 0.14 -5.43 21.39
N ARG A 64 1.23 -6.15 21.23
CA ARG A 64 1.93 -6.26 19.95
C ARG A 64 1.02 -6.80 18.86
N TRP A 65 0.31 -7.88 19.12
CA TRP A 65 -0.57 -8.48 18.12
C TRP A 65 -1.71 -7.56 17.73
N LEU A 66 -2.26 -6.81 18.67
CA LEU A 66 -3.26 -5.80 18.37
C LEU A 66 -2.69 -4.70 17.47
N GLY A 67 -1.52 -4.17 17.80
CA GLY A 67 -0.86 -3.14 17.00
C GLY A 67 -0.49 -3.65 15.59
N PHE A 68 -0.02 -4.89 15.50
CA PHE A 68 0.26 -5.54 14.22
C PHE A 68 -0.99 -5.62 13.34
N ALA A 69 -2.11 -6.09 13.90
CA ALA A 69 -3.35 -6.22 13.16
C ALA A 69 -3.87 -4.87 12.65
N LEU A 70 -3.82 -3.83 13.47
CA LEU A 70 -4.25 -2.49 13.09
C LEU A 70 -3.34 -1.90 11.99
N THR A 71 -2.04 -2.12 12.09
CA THR A 71 -1.08 -1.64 11.10
C THR A 71 -1.28 -2.32 9.75
N GLU A 72 -1.51 -3.64 9.76
CA GLU A 72 -1.81 -4.40 8.54
C GLU A 72 -3.13 -3.94 7.91
N ALA A 73 -4.14 -3.63 8.72
CA ALA A 73 -5.42 -3.14 8.22
C ALA A 73 -5.24 -1.85 7.40
N VAL A 74 -4.37 -0.94 7.83
CA VAL A 74 -4.08 0.29 7.10
C VAL A 74 -3.47 -0.02 5.73
N ALA A 75 -2.55 -0.99 5.65
CA ALA A 75 -1.96 -1.42 4.39
C ALA A 75 -3.03 -1.99 3.44
N PHE A 76 -3.95 -2.79 3.96
CA PHE A 76 -5.08 -3.29 3.18
C PHE A 76 -5.97 -2.17 2.66
N TYR A 77 -6.27 -1.17 3.48
CA TYR A 77 -7.07 -0.04 3.06
C TYR A 77 -6.40 0.74 1.92
N THR A 78 -5.11 1.01 2.03
CA THR A 78 -4.40 1.72 0.96
C THR A 78 -4.39 0.93 -0.34
N PHE A 79 -4.24 -0.39 -0.26
CA PHE A 79 -4.30 -1.27 -1.42
C PHE A 79 -5.69 -1.24 -2.07
N ILE A 80 -6.75 -1.36 -1.28
CA ILE A 80 -8.13 -1.34 -1.75
C ILE A 80 -8.44 0.01 -2.42
N PHE A 81 -8.12 1.12 -1.77
CA PHE A 81 -8.37 2.45 -2.32
C PHE A 81 -7.58 2.72 -3.60
N SER A 82 -6.33 2.26 -3.66
CA SER A 82 -5.51 2.38 -4.87
C SER A 82 -6.13 1.61 -6.03
N THR A 83 -6.62 0.40 -5.77
CA THR A 83 -7.28 -0.45 -6.77
C THR A 83 -8.57 0.20 -7.25
N LEU A 84 -9.40 0.71 -6.33
CA LEU A 84 -10.65 1.40 -6.67
C LEU A 84 -10.38 2.65 -7.51
N THR A 85 -9.39 3.45 -7.13
CA THR A 85 -9.00 4.63 -7.89
C THR A 85 -8.59 4.26 -9.31
N ALA A 86 -7.77 3.23 -9.46
CA ALA A 86 -7.34 2.77 -10.78
C ALA A 86 -8.52 2.30 -11.64
N ILE A 87 -9.48 1.61 -11.04
CA ILE A 87 -10.67 1.10 -11.76
C ILE A 87 -11.62 2.25 -12.12
N TYR A 88 -11.97 3.10 -11.16
CA TYR A 88 -12.97 4.14 -11.36
C TYR A 88 -12.51 5.27 -12.27
N LEU A 89 -11.27 5.71 -12.14
CA LEU A 89 -10.74 6.75 -13.03
C LEU A 89 -10.70 6.26 -14.48
N GLY A 90 -10.31 5.00 -14.68
CA GLY A 90 -10.32 4.42 -16.01
C GLY A 90 -11.75 4.29 -16.59
N GLY A 91 -12.72 3.93 -15.75
CA GLY A 91 -14.11 3.86 -16.16
C GLY A 91 -14.72 5.20 -16.53
N ALA A 92 -14.38 6.26 -15.80
CA ALA A 92 -14.89 7.60 -16.04
C ALA A 92 -14.41 8.16 -17.39
N THR A 93 -13.16 7.90 -17.76
CA THR A 93 -12.60 8.36 -19.03
C THR A 93 -13.16 7.58 -20.22
N SER A 94 -13.45 6.30 -20.06
CA SER A 94 -14.06 5.50 -21.14
C SER A 94 -15.52 5.86 -21.39
N ALA A 95 -16.24 6.35 -20.40
CA ALA A 95 -17.64 6.72 -20.54
C ALA A 95 -17.85 8.08 -21.22
N SER A 96 -16.80 8.90 -21.36
CA SER A 96 -16.86 10.22 -22.00
C SER A 96 -16.63 10.19 -23.51
N HIS A 97 -16.45 9.03 -24.08
CA HIS A 97 -16.29 8.76 -25.50
C HIS A 97 -17.43 7.91 -26.02
#